data_16cd118b4fde22c2916ec8a0956fd2e0
#
_entry.id   16cd118b4fde22c2916ec8a0956fd2e0
#
_cell.length_a   1.000
_cell.length_b   1.000
_cell.length_c   1.000
_cell.angle_alpha   90.00
_cell.angle_beta   90.00
_cell.angle_gamma   90.00
#
_symmetry.space_group_name_H-M   'P 1'
#
loop_
_entity.id
_entity.type
_entity.pdbx_description
1 polymer ?
#
loop_
_entity_poly.entity_id
_entity_poly.type
_entity_poly.pdbx_seq_one_letter_code
_entity_poly.pdbx_strand_id
1 'polypeptide(L)'
;MLFQSYFVKIICLFIPFRKIRHKIKKTFLLKNIQRDKIDSYLPKKTLVQINKYNNEDLIKLNKAIIREGHKGYFNYDEKSKDPKSPLNPWAFIRVKNEAITLKASLESILPAIQRGVIGYNDCTDGSEEIILEFCKQYPSFIPIKYPYEIQIQNPKSEENKLYSYYNYVASFIPKDEWLIKIDVDHIYDAKKLYKSFYIPKNKYDVVSYSRVDIHYFNDNFFLCKDNNGNILKEPGDCLLINN
;
A
#
# COMPACT_ATOMS: atom_id res chain seq x y z
N MET A 1 -0.49 20.73 16.35
CA MET A 1 -1.22 19.84 15.41
C MET A 1 -2.50 19.24 16.00
N LEU A 2 -2.49 18.68 17.21
CA LEU A 2 -3.69 18.22 17.94
C LEU A 2 -4.76 19.31 18.10
N PHE A 3 -4.35 20.54 18.39
CA PHE A 3 -5.26 21.70 18.59
C PHE A 3 -6.04 22.04 17.31
N GLN A 4 -5.43 22.01 16.13
CA GLN A 4 -6.12 22.26 14.86
C GLN A 4 -7.13 21.17 14.50
N SER A 5 -6.83 19.91 14.80
CA SER A 5 -7.76 18.79 14.58
C SER A 5 -9.00 18.88 15.46
N TYR A 6 -8.83 19.27 16.73
CA TYR A 6 -9.95 19.49 17.66
C TYR A 6 -10.80 20.69 17.25
N PHE A 7 -10.16 21.80 16.87
CA PHE A 7 -10.84 23.02 16.44
C PHE A 7 -11.70 22.78 15.18
N VAL A 8 -11.17 22.06 14.19
CA VAL A 8 -11.92 21.69 12.99
C VAL A 8 -13.07 20.74 13.30
N LYS A 9 -12.92 19.81 14.26
CA LYS A 9 -14.01 18.93 14.70
C LYS A 9 -15.13 19.72 15.39
N ILE A 10 -14.78 20.69 16.24
CA ILE A 10 -15.74 21.57 16.93
C ILE A 10 -16.50 22.44 15.93
N ILE A 11 -15.80 23.10 15.01
CA ILE A 11 -16.47 23.90 13.96
C ILE A 11 -17.41 23.03 13.12
N CYS A 12 -17.02 21.80 12.79
CA CYS A 12 -17.85 20.88 12.03
C CYS A 12 -19.13 20.43 12.76
N LEU A 13 -19.19 20.52 14.09
CA LEU A 13 -20.41 20.22 14.86
C LEU A 13 -21.52 21.27 14.62
N PHE A 14 -21.16 22.53 14.38
CA PHE A 14 -22.10 23.65 14.16
C PHE A 14 -22.52 23.81 12.68
N ILE A 15 -21.99 23.01 11.76
CA ILE A 15 -22.35 23.09 10.34
C ILE A 15 -23.32 21.97 9.98
N PRO A 16 -24.61 22.32 9.68
CA PRO A 16 -25.65 21.31 9.44
C PRO A 16 -25.43 20.52 8.12
N PHE A 17 -24.70 21.07 7.17
CA PHE A 17 -24.55 20.49 5.84
C PHE A 17 -23.38 19.50 5.73
N ARG A 18 -23.69 18.22 5.51
CA ARG A 18 -22.70 17.12 5.40
C ARG A 18 -21.62 17.38 4.34
N LYS A 19 -21.99 17.94 3.17
CA LYS A 19 -21.05 18.27 2.09
C LYS A 19 -20.05 19.37 2.49
N ILE A 20 -20.50 20.39 3.23
CA ILE A 20 -19.65 21.49 3.70
C ILE A 20 -18.70 20.98 4.80
N ARG A 21 -19.19 20.18 5.75
CA ARG A 21 -18.35 19.54 6.77
C ARG A 21 -17.25 18.66 6.13
N HIS A 22 -17.60 17.91 5.08
CA HIS A 22 -16.63 17.07 4.37
C HIS A 22 -15.58 17.93 3.67
N LYS A 23 -15.98 19.01 3.00
CA LYS A 23 -15.07 19.95 2.34
C LYS A 23 -14.11 20.62 3.33
N ILE A 24 -14.61 21.08 4.48
CA ILE A 24 -13.79 21.69 5.54
C ILE A 24 -12.79 20.67 6.10
N LYS A 25 -13.24 19.46 6.46
CA LYS A 25 -12.36 18.39 6.91
C LYS A 25 -11.27 18.08 5.88
N LYS A 26 -11.64 17.96 4.60
CA LYS A 26 -10.70 17.70 3.51
C LYS A 26 -9.68 18.84 3.36
N THR A 27 -10.09 20.09 3.47
CA THR A 27 -9.19 21.25 3.31
C THR A 27 -8.22 21.41 4.49
N PHE A 28 -8.68 21.17 5.73
CA PHE A 28 -7.89 21.44 6.94
C PHE A 28 -7.16 20.22 7.51
N LEU A 29 -7.65 18.99 7.25
CA LEU A 29 -7.06 17.77 7.79
C LEU A 29 -6.14 17.04 6.79
N LEU A 30 -6.35 17.22 5.49
CA LEU A 30 -5.46 16.65 4.48
C LEU A 30 -4.33 17.64 4.19
N LYS A 31 -3.19 17.47 4.82
CA LYS A 31 -1.95 18.03 4.29
C LYS A 31 -1.61 17.26 3.01
N ASN A 32 -1.89 17.88 1.87
CA ASN A 32 -1.32 17.41 0.61
C ASN A 32 0.19 17.55 0.69
N ILE A 33 0.90 16.43 0.87
CA ILE A 33 2.34 16.40 0.77
C ILE A 33 2.65 16.50 -0.71
N GLN A 34 3.18 17.64 -1.13
CA GLN A 34 3.63 17.82 -2.51
C GLN A 34 4.78 16.84 -2.78
N ARG A 35 4.80 16.24 -3.99
CA ARG A 35 5.83 15.26 -4.41
C ARG A 35 7.25 15.75 -4.14
N ASP A 36 7.49 17.04 -4.39
CA ASP A 36 8.80 17.68 -4.25
C ASP A 36 9.28 17.84 -2.81
N LYS A 37 8.38 17.61 -1.84
CA LYS A 37 8.69 17.72 -0.40
C LYS A 37 8.91 16.40 0.29
N ILE A 38 8.63 15.26 -0.36
CA ILE A 38 8.78 13.94 0.28
C ILE A 38 10.23 13.72 0.71
N ASP A 39 11.19 14.14 -0.09
CA ASP A 39 12.62 14.00 0.18
C ASP A 39 13.06 14.73 1.45
N SER A 40 12.34 15.78 1.89
CA SER A 40 12.63 16.50 3.13
C SER A 40 12.34 15.72 4.42
N TYR A 41 11.61 14.61 4.32
CA TYR A 41 11.32 13.73 5.45
C TYR A 41 12.45 12.74 5.73
N LEU A 42 13.36 12.53 4.77
CA LEU A 42 14.42 11.53 4.86
C LEU A 42 15.73 12.11 5.38
N PRO A 43 16.53 11.29 6.09
CA PRO A 43 17.92 11.62 6.37
C PRO A 43 18.71 11.79 5.06
N LYS A 44 19.56 12.82 4.95
CA LYS A 44 20.34 13.09 3.74
C LYS A 44 21.16 11.88 3.27
N LYS A 45 21.77 11.14 4.20
CA LYS A 45 22.55 9.92 3.90
C LYS A 45 21.69 8.86 3.22
N THR A 46 20.50 8.58 3.75
CA THR A 46 19.56 7.61 3.21
C THR A 46 19.05 8.04 1.83
N LEU A 47 18.74 9.33 1.67
CA LEU A 47 18.27 9.87 0.39
C LEU A 47 19.32 9.69 -0.72
N VAL A 48 20.59 9.95 -0.44
CA VAL A 48 21.69 9.73 -1.38
C VAL A 48 21.78 8.26 -1.80
N GLN A 49 21.63 7.33 -0.85
CA GLN A 49 21.66 5.89 -1.13
C GLN A 49 20.47 5.44 -2.00
N ILE A 50 19.25 5.88 -1.66
CA ILE A 50 18.04 5.55 -2.41
C ILE A 50 18.15 6.04 -3.87
N ASN A 51 18.74 7.20 -4.08
CA ASN A 51 18.84 7.80 -5.41
C ASN A 51 19.90 7.14 -6.33
N LYS A 52 20.80 6.30 -5.80
CA LYS A 52 21.80 5.56 -6.59
C LYS A 52 21.20 4.45 -7.45
N TYR A 53 20.11 3.85 -6.99
CA TYR A 53 19.47 2.71 -7.66
C TYR A 53 18.08 3.11 -8.15
N ASN A 54 17.67 2.55 -9.27
CA ASN A 54 16.28 2.65 -9.72
C ASN A 54 15.49 1.40 -9.33
N ASN A 55 14.18 1.44 -9.48
CA ASN A 55 13.30 0.33 -9.11
C ASN A 55 13.60 -0.92 -9.97
N GLU A 56 13.88 -0.74 -11.25
CA GLU A 56 14.12 -1.83 -12.19
C GLU A 56 15.36 -2.66 -11.83
N ASP A 57 16.44 -1.98 -11.42
CA ASP A 57 17.66 -2.68 -11.00
C ASP A 57 17.42 -3.56 -9.77
N LEU A 58 16.66 -3.04 -8.80
CA LEU A 58 16.32 -3.80 -7.60
C LEU A 58 15.34 -4.95 -7.88
N ILE A 59 14.39 -4.77 -8.80
CA ILE A 59 13.49 -5.85 -9.24
C ILE A 59 14.29 -6.96 -9.94
N LYS A 60 15.21 -6.60 -10.82
CA LYS A 60 16.10 -7.58 -11.48
C LYS A 60 16.96 -8.35 -10.48
N LEU A 61 17.53 -7.66 -9.49
CA LEU A 61 18.29 -8.28 -8.42
C LEU A 61 17.42 -9.26 -7.60
N ASN A 62 16.20 -8.88 -7.27
CA ASN A 62 15.28 -9.74 -6.54
C ASN A 62 14.91 -11.01 -7.32
N LYS A 63 14.71 -10.91 -8.64
CA LYS A 63 14.43 -12.07 -9.50
C LYS A 63 15.60 -13.07 -9.56
N ALA A 64 16.83 -12.60 -9.41
CA ALA A 64 18.02 -13.45 -9.42
C ALA A 64 18.26 -14.17 -8.08
N ILE A 65 17.59 -13.77 -7.00
CA ILE A 65 17.78 -14.30 -5.66
C ILE A 65 16.68 -15.31 -5.32
N ILE A 66 17.08 -16.52 -4.97
CA ILE A 66 16.18 -17.56 -4.48
C ILE A 66 16.54 -17.84 -3.02
N ARG A 67 15.60 -17.61 -2.08
CA ARG A 67 15.69 -17.92 -0.65
C ARG A 67 16.77 -17.16 0.17
N GLU A 68 17.48 -16.21 -0.41
CA GLU A 68 18.51 -15.42 0.30
C GLU A 68 17.99 -14.13 0.93
N GLY A 69 16.68 -13.90 0.88
CA GLY A 69 16.08 -12.61 1.20
C GLY A 69 16.25 -11.61 0.05
N HIS A 70 15.21 -10.84 -0.20
CA HIS A 70 15.23 -9.87 -1.29
C HIS A 70 16.00 -8.60 -0.92
N LYS A 71 16.48 -7.87 -1.93
CA LYS A 71 17.21 -6.61 -1.80
C LYS A 71 16.30 -5.43 -2.00
N GLY A 72 16.52 -4.35 -1.27
CA GLY A 72 15.66 -3.18 -1.37
C GLY A 72 16.18 -1.95 -0.64
N TYR A 73 15.37 -0.90 -0.69
CA TYR A 73 15.66 0.39 -0.05
C TYR A 73 15.67 0.30 1.48
N PHE A 74 14.94 -0.65 2.08
CA PHE A 74 14.91 -0.88 3.53
C PHE A 74 16.28 -1.23 4.12
N ASN A 75 17.24 -1.69 3.31
CA ASN A 75 18.60 -1.95 3.78
C ASN A 75 19.42 -0.67 4.04
N TYR A 76 18.90 0.51 3.68
CA TYR A 76 19.63 1.78 3.78
C TYR A 76 19.35 2.55 5.08
N ASP A 77 18.44 2.07 5.92
CA ASP A 77 18.15 2.67 7.21
C ASP A 77 17.96 1.58 8.27
N GLU A 78 18.78 1.63 9.34
CA GLU A 78 18.72 0.66 10.43
C GLU A 78 17.34 0.59 11.11
N LYS A 79 16.57 1.69 11.08
CA LYS A 79 15.20 1.71 11.60
C LYS A 79 14.26 0.77 10.85
N SER A 80 14.59 0.37 9.63
CA SER A 80 13.84 -0.66 8.89
C SER A 80 13.97 -2.05 9.48
N LYS A 81 14.91 -2.28 10.41
CA LYS A 81 15.05 -3.55 11.12
C LYS A 81 14.12 -3.66 12.33
N ASP A 82 13.62 -2.54 12.83
CA ASP A 82 12.63 -2.53 13.92
C ASP A 82 11.26 -2.93 13.36
N PRO A 83 10.64 -4.03 13.84
CA PRO A 83 9.33 -4.48 13.37
C PRO A 83 8.20 -3.47 13.65
N LYS A 84 8.38 -2.58 14.64
CA LYS A 84 7.40 -1.54 14.97
C LYS A 84 7.63 -0.21 14.23
N SER A 85 8.67 -0.14 13.42
CA SER A 85 8.95 1.06 12.62
C SER A 85 8.01 1.17 11.42
N PRO A 86 7.54 2.38 11.07
CA PRO A 86 6.83 2.59 9.82
C PRO A 86 7.70 2.30 8.58
N LEU A 87 9.04 2.21 8.74
CA LEU A 87 9.96 1.83 7.68
C LEU A 87 10.00 0.32 7.40
N ASN A 88 9.30 -0.48 8.21
CA ASN A 88 9.18 -1.92 8.09
C ASN A 88 7.71 -2.37 8.08
N PRO A 89 6.88 -1.87 7.17
CA PRO A 89 5.47 -2.24 7.17
C PRO A 89 5.27 -3.64 6.61
N TRP A 90 4.20 -4.29 7.04
CA TRP A 90 3.65 -5.47 6.39
C TRP A 90 2.89 -5.07 5.13
N ALA A 91 3.12 -5.73 4.02
CA ALA A 91 2.17 -5.70 2.93
C ALA A 91 0.92 -6.50 3.34
N PHE A 92 -0.23 -5.83 3.37
CA PHE A 92 -1.53 -6.45 3.57
C PHE A 92 -2.22 -6.58 2.22
N ILE A 93 -2.23 -7.80 1.68
CA ILE A 93 -2.64 -8.11 0.32
C ILE A 93 -3.83 -9.07 0.36
N ARG A 94 -4.81 -8.87 -0.53
CA ARG A 94 -5.95 -9.77 -0.70
C ARG A 94 -6.18 -9.98 -2.18
N VAL A 95 -6.35 -11.23 -2.55
CA VAL A 95 -6.41 -11.65 -3.97
C VAL A 95 -7.63 -12.52 -4.22
N LYS A 96 -8.29 -12.26 -5.34
CA LYS A 96 -9.26 -13.16 -5.95
C LYS A 96 -9.26 -12.94 -7.46
N ASN A 97 -8.75 -13.90 -8.24
CA ASN A 97 -8.74 -13.85 -9.71
C ASN A 97 -8.03 -12.62 -10.30
N GLU A 98 -6.74 -12.45 -9.95
CA GLU A 98 -5.90 -11.34 -10.38
C GLU A 98 -4.63 -11.81 -11.12
N ALA A 99 -4.64 -13.00 -11.72
CA ALA A 99 -3.46 -13.64 -12.29
C ALA A 99 -2.70 -12.76 -13.30
N ILE A 100 -3.40 -11.89 -14.04
CA ILE A 100 -2.82 -11.05 -15.09
C ILE A 100 -1.84 -10.02 -14.51
N THR A 101 -2.19 -9.37 -13.41
CA THR A 101 -1.44 -8.25 -12.83
C THR A 101 -0.61 -8.66 -11.60
N LEU A 102 -1.04 -9.72 -10.92
CA LEU A 102 -0.56 -10.15 -9.62
C LEU A 102 0.96 -10.22 -9.52
N LYS A 103 1.63 -10.94 -10.43
CA LYS A 103 3.08 -11.10 -10.40
C LYS A 103 3.82 -9.78 -10.54
N ALA A 104 3.42 -8.94 -11.49
CA ALA A 104 4.04 -7.65 -11.72
C ALA A 104 3.82 -6.70 -10.54
N SER A 105 2.63 -6.71 -9.94
CA SER A 105 2.31 -5.94 -8.75
C SER A 105 3.19 -6.36 -7.56
N LEU A 106 3.25 -7.65 -7.24
CA LEU A 106 4.09 -8.19 -6.15
C LEU A 106 5.57 -7.87 -6.35
N GLU A 107 6.10 -8.03 -7.56
CA GLU A 107 7.49 -7.70 -7.87
C GLU A 107 7.76 -6.20 -7.69
N SER A 108 6.80 -5.33 -8.01
CA SER A 108 6.95 -3.88 -7.94
C SER A 108 7.11 -3.35 -6.51
N ILE A 109 6.57 -4.04 -5.50
CA ILE A 109 6.69 -3.61 -4.09
C ILE A 109 7.95 -4.12 -3.39
N LEU A 110 8.58 -5.19 -3.89
CA LEU A 110 9.73 -5.83 -3.24
C LEU A 110 10.88 -4.88 -2.89
N PRO A 111 11.24 -3.86 -3.71
CA PRO A 111 12.27 -2.92 -3.34
C PRO A 111 11.95 -2.07 -2.12
N ALA A 112 10.67 -1.91 -1.77
CA ALA A 112 10.22 -1.07 -0.65
C ALA A 112 9.80 -1.87 0.58
N ILE A 113 9.24 -3.07 0.40
CA ILE A 113 8.58 -3.86 1.44
C ILE A 113 9.28 -5.21 1.56
N GLN A 114 9.64 -5.59 2.78
CA GLN A 114 10.40 -6.82 3.04
C GLN A 114 9.57 -7.97 3.58
N ARG A 115 8.30 -7.75 3.94
CA ARG A 115 7.41 -8.77 4.52
C ARG A 115 5.94 -8.49 4.24
N GLY A 116 5.12 -9.52 4.27
CA GLY A 116 3.70 -9.34 4.02
C GLY A 116 2.86 -10.56 4.31
N VAL A 117 1.55 -10.37 4.29
CA VAL A 117 0.55 -11.43 4.26
C VAL A 117 -0.24 -11.32 2.95
N ILE A 118 -0.41 -12.44 2.27
CA ILE A 118 -1.16 -12.53 1.02
C ILE A 118 -2.35 -13.44 1.25
N GLY A 119 -3.49 -12.82 1.56
CA GLY A 119 -4.77 -13.52 1.65
C GLY A 119 -5.32 -13.84 0.27
N TYR A 120 -5.88 -15.03 0.10
CA TYR A 120 -6.56 -15.43 -1.13
C TYR A 120 -7.72 -16.37 -0.86
N ASN A 121 -8.72 -16.35 -1.73
CA ASN A 121 -9.86 -17.26 -1.68
C ASN A 121 -10.46 -17.47 -3.06
N ASP A 122 -11.01 -18.67 -3.29
CA ASP A 122 -11.78 -19.05 -4.50
C ASP A 122 -11.14 -18.59 -5.80
N CYS A 123 -9.82 -18.70 -5.93
CA CYS A 123 -9.10 -18.38 -7.16
C CYS A 123 -9.29 -19.51 -8.17
N THR A 124 -9.63 -19.15 -9.42
CA THR A 124 -9.89 -20.08 -10.53
C THR A 124 -9.07 -19.78 -11.78
N ASP A 125 -8.20 -18.75 -11.73
CA ASP A 125 -7.47 -18.20 -12.87
C ASP A 125 -5.95 -18.43 -12.82
N GLY A 126 -5.45 -19.18 -11.82
CA GLY A 126 -4.03 -19.38 -11.58
C GLY A 126 -3.41 -18.43 -10.56
N SER A 127 -4.21 -17.55 -9.93
CA SER A 127 -3.71 -16.64 -8.90
C SER A 127 -3.14 -17.36 -7.68
N GLU A 128 -3.74 -18.47 -7.24
CA GLU A 128 -3.26 -19.26 -6.09
C GLU A 128 -1.84 -19.79 -6.35
N GLU A 129 -1.61 -20.36 -7.52
CA GLU A 129 -0.31 -20.90 -7.93
C GLU A 129 0.77 -19.80 -7.96
N ILE A 130 0.46 -18.63 -8.49
CA ILE A 130 1.36 -17.46 -8.51
C ILE A 130 1.72 -17.03 -7.09
N ILE A 131 0.75 -16.98 -6.17
CA ILE A 131 0.99 -16.62 -4.76
C ILE A 131 1.92 -17.62 -4.09
N LEU A 132 1.64 -18.91 -4.24
CA LEU A 132 2.42 -19.97 -3.62
C LEU A 132 3.88 -19.98 -4.13
N GLU A 133 4.09 -19.82 -5.45
CA GLU A 133 5.41 -19.73 -6.04
C GLU A 133 6.15 -18.46 -5.56
N PHE A 134 5.47 -17.32 -5.51
CA PHE A 134 6.03 -16.07 -5.00
C PHE A 134 6.47 -16.22 -3.52
N CYS A 135 5.62 -16.77 -2.66
CA CYS A 135 5.95 -16.97 -1.25
C CYS A 135 7.06 -18.00 -1.03
N LYS A 136 7.17 -19.00 -1.91
CA LYS A 136 8.30 -19.94 -1.92
C LYS A 136 9.62 -19.24 -2.26
N GLN A 137 9.60 -18.29 -3.19
CA GLN A 137 10.76 -17.49 -3.56
C GLN A 137 11.09 -16.44 -2.49
N TYR A 138 10.07 -15.84 -1.87
CA TYR A 138 10.19 -14.79 -0.85
C TYR A 138 9.49 -15.22 0.46
N PRO A 139 10.14 -16.04 1.32
CA PRO A 139 9.51 -16.64 2.51
C PRO A 139 9.07 -15.64 3.58
N SER A 140 9.47 -14.37 3.48
CA SER A 140 8.98 -13.29 4.34
C SER A 140 7.55 -12.84 4.00
N PHE A 141 6.97 -13.34 2.90
CA PHE A 141 5.57 -13.20 2.54
C PHE A 141 4.83 -14.50 2.85
N ILE A 142 3.76 -14.40 3.61
CA ILE A 142 3.00 -15.53 4.15
C ILE A 142 1.71 -15.71 3.34
N PRO A 143 1.50 -16.85 2.64
CA PRO A 143 0.26 -17.11 1.94
C PRO A 143 -0.82 -17.55 2.95
N ILE A 144 -2.01 -16.95 2.88
CA ILE A 144 -3.13 -17.18 3.79
C ILE A 144 -4.37 -17.54 2.97
N LYS A 145 -4.72 -18.82 2.93
CA LYS A 145 -5.98 -19.23 2.30
C LYS A 145 -7.16 -18.95 3.22
N TYR A 146 -8.13 -18.16 2.76
CA TYR A 146 -9.38 -17.98 3.49
C TYR A 146 -10.29 -19.18 3.25
N PRO A 147 -10.82 -19.82 4.32
CA PRO A 147 -11.52 -21.11 4.17
C PRO A 147 -12.98 -20.99 3.73
N TYR A 148 -13.53 -19.77 3.65
CA TYR A 148 -14.94 -19.56 3.35
C TYR A 148 -15.09 -18.80 2.02
N GLU A 149 -16.20 -19.08 1.32
CA GLU A 149 -16.61 -18.32 0.14
C GLU A 149 -17.01 -16.88 0.53
N ILE A 150 -16.57 -15.89 -0.26
CA ILE A 150 -16.99 -14.50 -0.05
C ILE A 150 -18.23 -14.20 -0.88
N GLN A 151 -19.28 -13.75 -0.20
CA GLN A 151 -20.58 -13.40 -0.78
C GLN A 151 -20.85 -11.90 -0.57
N ILE A 152 -20.74 -11.11 -1.64
CA ILE A 152 -20.91 -9.66 -1.56
C ILE A 152 -22.39 -9.29 -1.36
N GLN A 153 -23.30 -10.06 -1.98
CA GLN A 153 -24.74 -9.87 -1.84
C GLN A 153 -25.34 -10.99 -1.02
N ASN A 154 -26.15 -10.66 -0.01
CA ASN A 154 -26.87 -11.60 0.85
C ASN A 154 -25.98 -12.74 1.41
N PRO A 155 -24.93 -12.40 2.17
CA PRO A 155 -24.05 -13.41 2.76
C PRO A 155 -24.83 -14.35 3.70
N LYS A 156 -24.62 -15.65 3.54
CA LYS A 156 -25.32 -16.70 4.32
C LYS A 156 -24.90 -16.73 5.78
N SER A 157 -23.67 -16.32 6.08
CA SER A 157 -23.13 -16.30 7.44
C SER A 157 -22.16 -15.11 7.62
N GLU A 158 -21.68 -14.92 8.84
CA GLU A 158 -20.69 -13.90 9.18
C GLU A 158 -19.37 -14.09 8.41
N GLU A 159 -18.93 -15.34 8.28
CA GLU A 159 -17.69 -15.73 7.62
C GLU A 159 -17.73 -15.45 6.10
N ASN A 160 -18.93 -15.46 5.49
CA ASN A 160 -19.08 -15.16 4.06
C ASN A 160 -18.99 -13.66 3.73
N LYS A 161 -18.88 -12.79 4.74
CA LYS A 161 -18.78 -11.36 4.54
C LYS A 161 -17.36 -10.92 4.20
N LEU A 162 -17.24 -9.93 3.32
CA LEU A 162 -15.95 -9.42 2.86
C LEU A 162 -15.06 -8.92 4.01
N TYR A 163 -15.64 -8.23 5.01
CA TYR A 163 -14.84 -7.72 6.14
C TYR A 163 -14.32 -8.83 7.05
N SER A 164 -15.01 -9.98 7.14
CA SER A 164 -14.53 -11.14 7.90
C SER A 164 -13.26 -11.71 7.27
N TYR A 165 -13.22 -11.80 5.94
CA TYR A 165 -12.00 -12.12 5.21
C TYR A 165 -10.87 -11.12 5.49
N TYR A 166 -11.17 -9.82 5.47
CA TYR A 166 -10.19 -8.77 5.76
C TYR A 166 -9.61 -8.92 7.16
N ASN A 167 -10.49 -9.07 8.15
CA ASN A 167 -10.09 -9.26 9.55
C ASN A 167 -9.27 -10.54 9.76
N TYR A 168 -9.66 -11.62 9.08
CA TYR A 168 -8.93 -12.89 9.13
C TYR A 168 -7.49 -12.73 8.63
N VAL A 169 -7.30 -12.13 7.45
CA VAL A 169 -5.96 -11.92 6.90
C VAL A 169 -5.16 -10.91 7.76
N ALA A 170 -5.79 -9.84 8.24
CA ALA A 170 -5.15 -8.87 9.12
C ALA A 170 -4.73 -9.44 10.47
N SER A 171 -5.40 -10.49 10.97
CA SER A 171 -5.07 -11.13 12.25
C SER A 171 -3.69 -11.80 12.29
N PHE A 172 -3.09 -12.05 11.12
CA PHE A 172 -1.73 -12.57 11.01
C PHE A 172 -0.65 -11.48 11.10
N ILE A 173 -1.05 -10.20 11.13
CA ILE A 173 -0.14 -9.07 11.33
C ILE A 173 -0.14 -8.72 12.82
N PRO A 174 1.04 -8.68 13.48
CA PRO A 174 1.12 -8.35 14.90
C PRO A 174 0.55 -6.95 15.21
N LYS A 175 -0.05 -6.80 16.40
CA LYS A 175 -0.53 -5.50 16.89
C LYS A 175 0.63 -4.53 17.13
N ASP A 176 0.34 -3.24 16.98
CA ASP A 176 1.32 -2.14 17.06
C ASP A 176 2.44 -2.19 15.98
N GLU A 177 2.31 -3.02 14.96
CA GLU A 177 3.16 -2.99 13.78
C GLU A 177 2.45 -2.27 12.62
N TRP A 178 3.23 -1.70 11.72
CA TRP A 178 2.67 -0.98 10.58
C TRP A 178 2.28 -1.94 9.45
N LEU A 179 1.18 -1.64 8.79
CA LEU A 179 0.78 -2.32 7.58
C LEU A 179 0.44 -1.32 6.47
N ILE A 180 0.64 -1.75 5.24
CA ILE A 180 0.18 -1.04 4.06
C ILE A 180 -0.74 -1.94 3.25
N LYS A 181 -1.95 -1.46 2.98
CA LYS A 181 -2.86 -2.11 2.05
C LYS A 181 -2.29 -2.00 0.64
N ILE A 182 -2.13 -3.13 -0.02
CA ILE A 182 -1.65 -3.26 -1.40
C ILE A 182 -2.75 -3.93 -2.23
N ASP A 183 -3.16 -3.27 -3.29
CA ASP A 183 -4.06 -3.84 -4.30
C ASP A 183 -3.23 -4.33 -5.49
N VAL A 184 -3.47 -5.55 -5.93
CA VAL A 184 -2.59 -6.26 -6.88
C VAL A 184 -2.92 -5.98 -8.36
N ASP A 185 -3.90 -5.15 -8.62
CA ASP A 185 -4.18 -4.52 -9.91
C ASP A 185 -3.39 -3.22 -10.15
N HIS A 186 -2.51 -2.85 -9.20
CA HIS A 186 -1.65 -1.67 -9.26
C HIS A 186 -0.17 -2.02 -9.42
N ILE A 187 0.57 -1.17 -10.15
CA ILE A 187 2.04 -1.19 -10.21
C ILE A 187 2.59 -0.03 -9.37
N TYR A 188 3.51 -0.32 -8.47
CA TYR A 188 4.01 0.62 -7.48
C TYR A 188 5.37 1.20 -7.87
N ASP A 189 5.53 2.51 -7.70
CA ASP A 189 6.85 3.13 -7.68
C ASP A 189 7.48 2.87 -6.30
N ALA A 190 8.25 1.79 -6.19
CA ALA A 190 8.83 1.35 -4.93
C ALA A 190 9.69 2.41 -4.25
N LYS A 191 10.43 3.24 -5.03
CA LYS A 191 11.23 4.33 -4.47
C LYS A 191 10.37 5.36 -3.76
N LYS A 192 9.27 5.79 -4.38
CA LYS A 192 8.32 6.74 -3.76
C LYS A 192 7.58 6.09 -2.61
N LEU A 193 7.22 4.82 -2.75
CA LEU A 193 6.58 4.04 -1.70
C LEU A 193 7.46 4.01 -0.45
N TYR A 194 8.74 3.61 -0.57
CA TYR A 194 9.66 3.59 0.57
C TYR A 194 9.87 4.98 1.19
N LYS A 195 10.02 6.02 0.36
CA LYS A 195 10.14 7.41 0.86
C LYS A 195 8.92 7.83 1.69
N SER A 196 7.73 7.36 1.34
CA SER A 196 6.50 7.70 2.06
C SER A 196 6.44 7.13 3.49
N PHE A 197 7.19 6.07 3.79
CA PHE A 197 7.26 5.47 5.12
C PHE A 197 7.93 6.40 6.15
N TYR A 198 8.60 7.47 5.72
CA TYR A 198 9.14 8.51 6.61
C TYR A 198 8.12 9.59 7.00
N ILE A 199 6.91 9.57 6.42
CA ILE A 199 5.87 10.58 6.68
C ILE A 199 5.25 10.45 8.07
N PRO A 200 4.89 9.24 8.57
CA PRO A 200 4.30 9.09 9.89
C PRO A 200 5.21 9.61 10.99
N LYS A 201 4.63 10.31 11.97
CA LYS A 201 5.33 10.85 13.16
C LYS A 201 4.90 10.12 14.43
N ASN A 202 3.72 9.52 14.41
CA ASN A 202 3.17 8.77 15.53
C ASN A 202 2.22 7.66 15.01
N LYS A 203 1.87 6.73 15.88
CA LYS A 203 1.04 5.55 15.51
C LYS A 203 -0.39 5.86 15.05
N TYR A 204 -0.86 7.08 15.22
CA TYR A 204 -2.21 7.49 14.78
C TYR A 204 -2.19 8.19 13.41
N ASP A 205 -1.02 8.37 12.83
CA ASP A 205 -0.90 8.95 11.50
C ASP A 205 -1.31 7.91 10.44
N VAL A 206 -1.98 8.39 9.40
CA VAL A 206 -2.38 7.59 8.24
C VAL A 206 -1.82 8.24 7.00
N VAL A 207 -1.14 7.46 6.16
CA VAL A 207 -0.71 7.92 4.83
C VAL A 207 -1.62 7.30 3.78
N SER A 208 -2.30 8.14 3.02
CA SER A 208 -3.12 7.72 1.87
C SER A 208 -2.37 7.96 0.57
N TYR A 209 -2.45 7.03 -0.34
CA TYR A 209 -1.78 7.07 -1.64
C TYR A 209 -2.80 7.44 -2.73
N SER A 210 -2.39 8.27 -3.66
CA SER A 210 -3.15 8.51 -4.89
C SER A 210 -2.61 7.63 -6.00
N ARG A 211 -3.50 7.19 -6.89
CA ARG A 211 -3.17 6.44 -8.09
C ARG A 211 -3.34 7.30 -9.34
N VAL A 212 -2.75 6.83 -10.42
CA VAL A 212 -2.93 7.34 -11.79
C VAL A 212 -3.42 6.18 -12.62
N ASP A 213 -4.59 6.33 -13.24
CA ASP A 213 -5.15 5.31 -14.11
C ASP A 213 -4.46 5.36 -15.48
N ILE A 214 -4.02 4.20 -15.95
CA ILE A 214 -3.38 4.01 -17.24
C ILE A 214 -4.33 3.18 -18.11
N HIS A 215 -4.70 3.72 -19.25
CA HIS A 215 -5.53 3.05 -20.23
C HIS A 215 -4.65 2.47 -21.33
N TYR A 216 -4.89 1.21 -21.69
CA TYR A 216 -4.22 0.53 -22.78
C TYR A 216 -5.19 0.33 -23.95
N PHE A 217 -4.83 0.87 -25.11
CA PHE A 217 -5.63 0.74 -26.32
C PHE A 217 -4.73 0.80 -27.59
N ASN A 218 -4.94 -0.13 -28.52
CA ASN A 218 -4.17 -0.24 -29.77
C ASN A 218 -2.64 -0.15 -29.55
N ASP A 219 -2.10 -0.99 -28.66
CA ASP A 219 -0.68 -1.08 -28.31
C ASP A 219 -0.06 0.22 -27.76
N ASN A 220 -0.89 1.14 -27.30
CA ASN A 220 -0.46 2.39 -26.69
C ASN A 220 -1.03 2.56 -25.27
N PHE A 221 -0.24 3.23 -24.42
CA PHE A 221 -0.67 3.62 -23.09
C PHE A 221 -1.10 5.08 -23.06
N PHE A 222 -2.25 5.32 -22.43
CA PHE A 222 -2.84 6.65 -22.32
C PHE A 222 -3.01 7.03 -20.85
N LEU A 223 -2.78 8.30 -20.55
CA LEU A 223 -3.04 8.91 -19.25
C LEU A 223 -4.20 9.89 -19.37
N CYS A 224 -5.18 9.77 -18.50
CA CYS A 224 -6.27 10.74 -18.42
C CYS A 224 -5.75 12.09 -17.91
N LYS A 225 -6.14 13.17 -18.57
CA LYS A 225 -5.84 14.54 -18.20
C LYS A 225 -7.12 15.34 -17.99
N ASP A 226 -7.07 16.33 -17.10
CA ASP A 226 -8.14 17.33 -16.96
C ASP A 226 -8.08 18.37 -18.10
N ASN A 227 -9.05 19.28 -18.11
CA ASN A 227 -9.13 20.34 -19.11
C ASN A 227 -7.94 21.31 -19.09
N ASN A 228 -7.13 21.31 -18.03
CA ASN A 228 -5.91 22.12 -17.89
C ASN A 228 -4.65 21.33 -18.27
N GLY A 229 -4.78 20.10 -18.76
CA GLY A 229 -3.66 19.23 -19.14
C GLY A 229 -2.97 18.51 -17.98
N ASN A 230 -3.46 18.62 -16.72
CA ASN A 230 -2.90 17.90 -15.60
C ASN A 230 -3.36 16.43 -15.61
N ILE A 231 -2.45 15.52 -15.26
CA ILE A 231 -2.78 14.12 -15.10
C ILE A 231 -3.82 13.97 -13.99
N LEU A 232 -4.95 13.33 -14.29
CA LEU A 232 -5.97 12.98 -13.31
C LEU A 232 -5.38 12.00 -12.29
N LYS A 233 -5.63 12.27 -11.02
CA LYS A 233 -5.24 11.43 -9.90
C LYS A 233 -6.49 11.08 -9.10
N GLU A 234 -6.73 9.78 -9.00
CA GLU A 234 -7.79 9.29 -8.14
C GLU A 234 -7.28 9.12 -6.70
N PRO A 235 -8.12 9.45 -5.70
CA PRO A 235 -7.82 9.08 -4.33
C PRO A 235 -7.78 7.56 -4.25
N GLY A 236 -6.62 7.00 -3.97
CA GLY A 236 -6.48 5.57 -3.73
C GLY A 236 -6.99 5.19 -2.34
N ASP A 237 -7.36 3.95 -2.19
CA ASP A 237 -7.73 3.32 -0.92
C ASP A 237 -6.57 2.51 -0.31
N CYS A 238 -5.39 2.58 -0.93
CA CYS A 238 -4.15 2.10 -0.33
C CYS A 238 -3.75 2.99 0.85
N LEU A 239 -3.58 2.39 2.02
CA LEU A 239 -3.31 3.11 3.27
C LEU A 239 -2.14 2.47 4.00
N LEU A 240 -1.21 3.30 4.50
CA LEU A 240 -0.22 2.90 5.51
C LEU A 240 -0.75 3.31 6.88
N ILE A 241 -0.92 2.36 7.77
CA ILE A 241 -1.48 2.53 9.12
C ILE A 241 -0.75 1.66 10.13
N ASN A 242 -0.86 1.99 11.41
CA ASN A 242 -0.47 1.10 12.51
C ASN A 242 -1.64 0.17 12.85
N ASN A 243 -1.36 -1.16 13.00
CA ASN A 243 -2.38 -2.19 13.22
C ASN A 243 -2.95 -2.21 14.64
#